data_d0d5aa0f0b261339c3788009054428cc
#
_entry.id   d0d5aa0f0b261339c3788009054428cc
#
_cell.length_a   1.000
_cell.length_b   1.000
_cell.length_c   1.000
_cell.angle_alpha   90.00
_cell.angle_beta   90.00
_cell.angle_gamma   90.00
#
_symmetry.space_group_name_H-M   'P 1'
#
loop_
_entity.id
_entity.type
_entity.pdbx_description
1 polymer ?
#
loop_
_entity_poly.entity_id
_entity_poly.type
_entity_poly.pdbx_seq_one_letter_code
_entity_poly.pdbx_strand_id
1 'polypeptide(L)'
;DETPIQVLKEEGRRPQSKSYVWLVRTGDNGGIPIILYNYTPTRAGSHAAAFLAGADPGYYLMVDGYKGYNKVPEAQRCCCWAHIRRYWLRAIPKGHEKDYTHPAVQGFLYCNKLFEYERSYREKGLSLKQIYHRRLKDQKPVIEAFLSWLDQLHPESGDRLIKAINYSNGCRPFMMNYLKDGACSLSNNLSENSIRPLVVGRKNWLFCDTPAGADASMKIYSMIETAKANELDPLKYLSFLLEHRPGAEMSDEELEQFAPWSKLAQ
;
A
#
# COMPACT_ATOMS: atom_id res chain seq x y z
N ASP A 1 3.89 0.21 0.82
CA ASP A 1 3.90 0.02 2.27
C ASP A 1 5.31 -0.26 2.78
N GLU A 2 5.56 -0.05 4.09
CA GLU A 2 6.86 -0.39 4.66
C GLU A 2 6.74 -0.91 6.09
N THR A 3 7.69 -1.76 6.49
CA THR A 3 7.73 -2.31 7.86
C THR A 3 9.16 -2.33 8.40
N PRO A 4 9.38 -2.09 9.72
CA PRO A 4 10.72 -2.19 10.29
C PRO A 4 11.18 -3.65 10.35
N ILE A 5 12.48 -3.86 10.15
CA ILE A 5 13.22 -5.09 10.48
C ILE A 5 14.48 -4.74 11.28
N GLN A 6 15.08 -5.74 11.90
CA GLN A 6 16.37 -5.60 12.57
C GLN A 6 17.43 -6.34 11.78
N VAL A 7 18.59 -5.67 11.54
CA VAL A 7 19.77 -6.27 10.91
C VAL A 7 20.95 -6.02 11.82
N LEU A 8 21.66 -7.08 12.23
CA LEU A 8 22.63 -6.99 13.32
C LEU A 8 23.96 -6.36 12.89
N LYS A 9 24.46 -6.72 11.69
CA LYS A 9 25.79 -6.36 11.21
C LYS A 9 25.72 -5.32 10.08
N GLU A 10 24.99 -4.22 10.32
CA GLU A 10 25.04 -3.05 9.41
C GLU A 10 26.24 -2.17 9.77
N GLU A 11 27.08 -1.87 8.78
CA GLU A 11 28.25 -1.01 8.99
C GLU A 11 27.86 0.38 9.51
N GLY A 12 28.56 0.86 10.53
CA GLY A 12 28.31 2.16 11.16
C GLY A 12 27.01 2.27 11.96
N ARG A 13 26.27 1.18 12.18
CA ARG A 13 24.99 1.19 12.90
C ARG A 13 24.98 0.21 14.08
N ARG A 14 24.22 0.57 15.10
CA ARG A 14 24.02 -0.33 16.26
C ARG A 14 23.09 -1.48 15.87
N PRO A 15 23.29 -2.70 16.42
CA PRO A 15 22.42 -3.86 16.14
C PRO A 15 20.94 -3.63 16.43
N GLN A 16 20.60 -2.71 17.37
CA GLN A 16 19.21 -2.36 17.71
C GLN A 16 18.60 -1.32 16.79
N SER A 17 19.34 -0.79 15.82
CA SER A 17 18.84 0.17 14.84
C SER A 17 17.72 -0.44 14.01
N LYS A 18 16.69 0.34 13.73
CA LYS A 18 15.60 -0.10 12.85
C LYS A 18 15.97 0.12 11.40
N SER A 19 16.04 -0.95 10.66
CA SER A 19 16.07 -0.96 9.20
C SER A 19 14.66 -1.25 8.68
N TYR A 20 14.42 -1.16 7.39
CA TYR A 20 13.07 -1.23 6.84
C TYR A 20 13.01 -2.13 5.61
N VAL A 21 11.86 -2.74 5.43
CA VAL A 21 11.48 -3.35 4.17
C VAL A 21 10.38 -2.50 3.55
N TRP A 22 10.60 -2.11 2.32
CA TRP A 22 9.61 -1.48 1.47
C TRP A 22 8.94 -2.54 0.61
N LEU A 23 7.64 -2.42 0.44
CA LEU A 23 6.85 -3.28 -0.44
C LEU A 23 6.17 -2.42 -1.50
N VAL A 24 6.34 -2.82 -2.74
CA VAL A 24 5.59 -2.30 -3.89
C VAL A 24 4.84 -3.46 -4.52
N ARG A 25 3.62 -3.23 -4.94
CA ARG A 25 2.85 -4.21 -5.69
C ARG A 25 1.95 -3.56 -6.72
N THR A 26 1.61 -4.29 -7.77
CA THR A 26 0.56 -3.90 -8.70
C THR A 26 -0.82 -3.94 -8.03
N GLY A 27 -1.76 -3.13 -8.51
CA GLY A 27 -3.16 -3.19 -8.10
C GLY A 27 -3.87 -4.46 -8.57
N ASP A 28 -5.12 -4.66 -8.13
CA ASP A 28 -6.00 -5.77 -8.55
C ASP A 28 -6.94 -5.35 -9.71
N ASN A 29 -6.40 -4.65 -10.67
CA ASN A 29 -7.11 -4.08 -11.82
C ASN A 29 -7.12 -4.96 -13.07
N GLY A 30 -6.82 -6.27 -12.92
CA GLY A 30 -6.74 -7.24 -14.01
C GLY A 30 -5.39 -7.30 -14.73
N GLY A 31 -4.39 -6.54 -14.27
CA GLY A 31 -3.00 -6.69 -14.72
C GLY A 31 -2.27 -7.83 -14.02
N ILE A 32 -1.03 -8.10 -14.44
CA ILE A 32 -0.17 -9.13 -13.85
C ILE A 32 0.12 -8.77 -12.38
N PRO A 33 -0.16 -9.67 -11.43
CA PRO A 33 0.19 -9.46 -10.03
C PRO A 33 1.71 -9.55 -9.83
N ILE A 34 2.32 -8.44 -9.40
CA ILE A 34 3.75 -8.36 -9.07
C ILE A 34 3.87 -7.80 -7.64
N ILE A 35 4.63 -8.48 -6.78
CA ILE A 35 4.86 -8.09 -5.39
C ILE A 35 6.37 -8.08 -5.15
N LEU A 36 6.92 -6.92 -4.86
CA LEU A 36 8.34 -6.73 -4.66
C LEU A 36 8.62 -6.21 -3.26
N TYR A 37 9.61 -6.82 -2.60
CA TYR A 37 10.14 -6.38 -1.31
C TYR A 37 11.56 -5.88 -1.50
N ASN A 38 11.91 -4.81 -0.82
CA ASN A 38 13.24 -4.23 -0.87
C ASN A 38 13.71 -3.85 0.54
N TYR A 39 14.88 -4.34 0.92
CA TYR A 39 15.53 -3.96 2.17
C TYR A 39 16.21 -2.59 2.04
N THR A 40 16.12 -1.79 3.11
CA THR A 40 16.83 -0.50 3.21
C THR A 40 17.24 -0.22 4.65
N PRO A 41 18.38 0.47 4.88
CA PRO A 41 18.86 0.75 6.24
C PRO A 41 18.00 1.78 6.97
N THR A 42 17.17 2.57 6.29
CA THR A 42 16.36 3.63 6.91
C THR A 42 14.97 3.70 6.29
N ARG A 43 14.05 4.45 6.96
CA ARG A 43 12.72 4.77 6.42
C ARG A 43 12.71 6.02 5.53
N ALA A 44 13.84 6.46 5.02
CA ALA A 44 13.90 7.70 4.22
C ALA A 44 13.10 7.55 2.91
N GLY A 45 12.31 8.57 2.56
CA GLY A 45 11.49 8.54 1.34
C GLY A 45 12.30 8.47 0.03
N SER A 46 13.61 8.77 0.07
CA SER A 46 14.53 8.53 -1.04
C SER A 46 14.63 7.05 -1.43
N HIS A 47 14.43 6.13 -0.49
CA HIS A 47 14.41 4.70 -0.79
C HIS A 47 13.16 4.31 -1.59
N ALA A 48 12.00 4.87 -1.24
CA ALA A 48 10.79 4.67 -2.04
C ALA A 48 10.95 5.24 -3.46
N ALA A 49 11.57 6.42 -3.59
CA ALA A 49 11.86 7.03 -4.89
C ALA A 49 12.81 6.17 -5.72
N ALA A 50 13.89 5.66 -5.11
CA ALA A 50 14.84 4.77 -5.81
C ALA A 50 14.21 3.43 -6.20
N PHE A 51 13.34 2.87 -5.35
CA PHE A 51 12.67 1.60 -5.62
C PHE A 51 11.64 1.68 -6.75
N LEU A 52 11.07 2.87 -6.98
CA LEU A 52 10.10 3.13 -8.05
C LEU A 52 10.73 3.85 -9.25
N ALA A 53 12.06 4.04 -9.24
CA ALA A 53 12.78 4.62 -10.37
C ALA A 53 12.63 3.71 -11.61
N GLY A 54 12.28 4.31 -12.73
CA GLY A 54 12.05 3.58 -13.99
C GLY A 54 10.62 3.09 -14.20
N ALA A 55 9.71 3.29 -13.23
CA ALA A 55 8.28 3.12 -13.48
C ALA A 55 7.78 4.16 -14.49
N ASP A 56 6.79 3.77 -15.32
CA ASP A 56 6.20 4.68 -16.30
C ASP A 56 5.66 5.95 -15.62
N PRO A 57 5.91 7.14 -16.19
CA PRO A 57 5.48 8.38 -15.55
C PRO A 57 3.95 8.47 -15.47
N GLY A 58 3.47 9.11 -14.40
CA GLY A 58 2.03 9.36 -14.20
C GLY A 58 1.24 8.21 -13.60
N TYR A 59 1.90 7.14 -13.16
CA TYR A 59 1.22 6.04 -12.46
C TYR A 59 0.59 6.48 -11.13
N TYR A 60 -0.47 5.79 -10.72
CA TYR A 60 -1.12 6.05 -9.44
C TYR A 60 -0.44 5.26 -8.32
N LEU A 61 -0.01 5.96 -7.28
CA LEU A 61 0.62 5.37 -6.11
C LEU A 61 -0.30 5.46 -4.89
N MET A 62 -0.97 4.36 -4.55
CA MET A 62 -1.86 4.27 -3.39
C MET A 62 -1.05 3.92 -2.13
N VAL A 63 -0.98 4.86 -1.19
CA VAL A 63 -0.18 4.74 0.04
C VAL A 63 -0.92 5.32 1.25
N ASP A 64 -0.36 5.14 2.42
CA ASP A 64 -0.82 5.78 3.66
C ASP A 64 -0.44 7.29 3.73
N GLY A 65 -0.61 7.89 4.91
CA GLY A 65 -0.27 9.31 5.15
C GLY A 65 1.23 9.60 5.36
N TYR A 66 2.13 8.63 5.22
CA TYR A 66 3.55 8.87 5.46
C TYR A 66 4.14 9.86 4.44
N LYS A 67 4.76 10.94 4.97
CA LYS A 67 5.29 12.04 4.13
C LYS A 67 6.48 11.63 3.25
N GLY A 68 7.15 10.51 3.55
CA GLY A 68 8.26 10.00 2.76
C GLY A 68 7.88 9.73 1.30
N TYR A 69 6.63 9.35 1.04
CA TYR A 69 6.11 9.15 -0.32
C TYR A 69 6.02 10.42 -1.17
N ASN A 70 6.11 11.61 -0.57
CA ASN A 70 6.18 12.87 -1.34
C ASN A 70 7.48 13.00 -2.14
N LYS A 71 8.49 12.16 -1.85
CA LYS A 71 9.77 12.14 -2.58
C LYS A 71 9.76 11.24 -3.81
N VAL A 72 8.68 10.49 -4.05
CA VAL A 72 8.53 9.67 -5.25
C VAL A 72 8.14 10.58 -6.41
N PRO A 73 9.04 10.79 -7.40
CA PRO A 73 8.74 11.65 -8.52
C PRO A 73 7.71 11.00 -9.45
N GLU A 74 7.05 11.80 -10.26
CA GLU A 74 6.18 11.37 -11.36
C GLU A 74 4.95 10.54 -10.98
N ALA A 75 4.81 10.14 -9.70
CA ALA A 75 3.68 9.40 -9.21
C ALA A 75 2.45 10.31 -8.95
N GLN A 76 1.28 9.88 -9.40
CA GLN A 76 -0.01 10.42 -8.96
C GLN A 76 -0.31 9.84 -7.57
N ARG A 77 0.23 10.46 -6.51
CA ARG A 77 0.01 9.96 -5.15
C ARG A 77 -1.48 9.98 -4.78
N CYS A 78 -1.96 8.84 -4.28
CA CYS A 78 -3.30 8.67 -3.69
C CYS A 78 -3.16 8.37 -2.19
N CYS A 79 -4.10 8.86 -1.39
CA CYS A 79 -4.13 8.58 0.04
C CYS A 79 -5.15 7.49 0.37
N CYS A 80 -4.74 6.56 1.22
CA CYS A 80 -5.59 5.45 1.67
C CYS A 80 -6.77 5.91 2.52
N TRP A 81 -7.98 5.80 2.01
CA TRP A 81 -9.20 6.13 2.74
C TRP A 81 -9.49 5.17 3.91
N ALA A 82 -8.96 3.95 3.89
CA ALA A 82 -9.07 3.05 5.03
C ALA A 82 -8.30 3.57 6.26
N HIS A 83 -7.15 4.21 6.06
CA HIS A 83 -6.42 4.88 7.13
C HIS A 83 -7.17 6.09 7.67
N ILE A 84 -7.67 6.97 6.81
CA ILE A 84 -8.49 8.13 7.21
C ILE A 84 -9.69 7.64 8.03
N ARG A 85 -10.44 6.67 7.52
CA ARG A 85 -11.59 6.06 8.20
C ARG A 85 -11.21 5.48 9.56
N ARG A 86 -10.05 4.82 9.68
CA ARG A 86 -9.55 4.23 10.93
C ARG A 86 -9.25 5.28 12.00
N TYR A 87 -8.71 6.44 11.61
CA TYR A 87 -8.50 7.57 12.52
C TYR A 87 -9.82 8.12 13.07
N TRP A 88 -10.82 8.33 12.21
CA TRP A 88 -12.14 8.78 12.64
C TRP A 88 -12.84 7.75 13.53
N LEU A 89 -12.79 6.46 13.18
CA LEU A 89 -13.37 5.38 14.00
C LEU A 89 -12.74 5.34 15.40
N ARG A 90 -11.42 5.49 15.50
CA ARG A 90 -10.71 5.51 16.78
C ARG A 90 -10.97 6.76 17.62
N ALA A 91 -11.45 7.81 17.00
CA ALA A 91 -11.81 9.06 17.66
C ALA A 91 -13.21 9.01 18.27
N ILE A 92 -14.06 8.05 17.92
CA ILE A 92 -15.39 7.87 18.51
C ILE A 92 -15.21 7.44 19.96
N PRO A 93 -15.77 8.18 20.94
CA PRO A 93 -15.74 7.77 22.32
C PRO A 93 -16.60 6.50 22.54
N LYS A 94 -16.19 5.67 23.47
CA LYS A 94 -16.95 4.46 23.82
C LYS A 94 -18.36 4.82 24.28
N GLY A 95 -19.36 4.16 23.69
CA GLY A 95 -20.78 4.41 23.97
C GLY A 95 -21.42 5.53 23.13
N HIS A 96 -20.63 6.22 22.29
CA HIS A 96 -21.13 7.27 21.38
C HIS A 96 -21.18 6.83 19.92
N GLU A 97 -21.14 5.53 19.63
CA GLU A 97 -21.10 4.98 18.26
C GLU A 97 -22.35 5.33 17.45
N LYS A 98 -23.47 5.63 18.13
CA LYS A 98 -24.75 6.04 17.53
C LYS A 98 -25.07 7.53 17.69
N ASP A 99 -24.15 8.31 18.23
CA ASP A 99 -24.31 9.75 18.34
C ASP A 99 -23.91 10.43 17.03
N TYR A 100 -24.87 10.58 16.13
CA TYR A 100 -24.66 11.16 14.80
C TYR A 100 -24.36 12.67 14.84
N THR A 101 -24.45 13.33 16.00
CA THR A 101 -24.04 14.74 16.19
C THR A 101 -22.56 14.85 16.52
N HIS A 102 -21.94 13.76 17.02
CA HIS A 102 -20.54 13.75 17.40
C HIS A 102 -19.63 13.82 16.15
N PRO A 103 -18.65 14.77 16.07
CA PRO A 103 -17.82 14.98 14.89
C PRO A 103 -17.06 13.70 14.44
N ALA A 104 -16.58 12.87 15.38
CA ALA A 104 -15.88 11.63 15.03
C ALA A 104 -16.79 10.62 14.30
N VAL A 105 -18.07 10.56 14.67
CA VAL A 105 -19.07 9.70 14.01
C VAL A 105 -19.36 10.24 12.60
N GLN A 106 -19.55 11.56 12.48
CA GLN A 106 -19.78 12.20 11.18
C GLN A 106 -18.60 11.95 10.22
N GLY A 107 -17.34 12.19 10.66
CA GLY A 107 -16.15 11.92 9.87
C GLY A 107 -16.00 10.45 9.46
N PHE A 108 -16.34 9.53 10.37
CA PHE A 108 -16.39 8.09 10.05
C PHE A 108 -17.44 7.77 8.98
N LEU A 109 -18.64 8.36 9.06
CA LEU A 109 -19.72 8.12 8.10
C LEU A 109 -19.40 8.64 6.70
N TYR A 110 -18.78 9.83 6.58
CA TYR A 110 -18.27 10.31 5.29
C TYR A 110 -17.33 9.29 4.63
N CYS A 111 -16.33 8.83 5.39
CA CYS A 111 -15.41 7.81 4.89
C CYS A 111 -16.13 6.50 4.53
N ASN A 112 -17.03 6.02 5.42
CA ASN A 112 -17.75 4.75 5.24
C ASN A 112 -18.58 4.76 3.96
N LYS A 113 -19.18 5.91 3.61
CA LYS A 113 -19.99 6.08 2.39
C LYS A 113 -19.19 5.77 1.12
N LEU A 114 -17.91 6.14 1.07
CA LEU A 114 -17.05 5.82 -0.08
C LEU A 114 -16.87 4.31 -0.24
N PHE A 115 -16.67 3.58 0.86
CA PHE A 115 -16.55 2.11 0.84
C PHE A 115 -17.86 1.41 0.47
N GLU A 116 -19.01 1.97 0.84
CA GLU A 116 -20.33 1.47 0.43
C GLU A 116 -20.51 1.58 -1.09
N TYR A 117 -20.12 2.72 -1.69
CA TYR A 117 -20.15 2.89 -3.14
C TYR A 117 -19.23 1.89 -3.84
N GLU A 118 -17.97 1.74 -3.41
CA GLU A 118 -17.04 0.77 -4.02
C GLU A 118 -17.55 -0.68 -3.93
N ARG A 119 -18.18 -1.04 -2.80
CA ARG A 119 -18.83 -2.34 -2.65
C ARG A 119 -19.95 -2.51 -3.66
N SER A 120 -20.86 -1.54 -3.77
CA SER A 120 -21.96 -1.54 -4.72
C SER A 120 -21.50 -1.64 -6.18
N TYR A 121 -20.37 -0.99 -6.54
CA TYR A 121 -19.83 -1.08 -7.89
C TYR A 121 -19.33 -2.49 -8.21
N ARG A 122 -18.66 -3.15 -7.25
CA ARG A 122 -18.20 -4.54 -7.39
C ARG A 122 -19.38 -5.52 -7.49
N GLU A 123 -20.37 -5.38 -6.60
CA GLU A 123 -21.57 -6.21 -6.61
C GLU A 123 -22.34 -6.12 -7.94
N LYS A 124 -22.30 -4.97 -8.59
CA LYS A 124 -22.90 -4.73 -9.91
C LYS A 124 -22.01 -5.13 -11.08
N GLY A 125 -20.80 -5.60 -10.84
CA GLY A 125 -19.85 -5.98 -11.89
C GLY A 125 -19.47 -4.84 -12.84
N LEU A 126 -19.36 -3.60 -12.33
CA LEU A 126 -19.07 -2.45 -13.18
C LEU A 126 -17.65 -2.52 -13.76
N SER A 127 -17.51 -2.19 -15.05
CA SER A 127 -16.19 -2.03 -15.69
C SER A 127 -15.42 -0.84 -15.11
N LEU A 128 -14.09 -0.83 -15.27
CA LEU A 128 -13.22 0.25 -14.78
C LEU A 128 -13.67 1.64 -15.28
N LYS A 129 -14.09 1.73 -16.55
CA LYS A 129 -14.65 2.95 -17.14
C LYS A 129 -15.95 3.39 -16.46
N GLN A 130 -16.82 2.45 -16.15
CA GLN A 130 -18.06 2.74 -15.43
C GLN A 130 -17.77 3.15 -13.99
N ILE A 131 -16.82 2.50 -13.30
CA ILE A 131 -16.36 2.88 -11.96
C ILE A 131 -15.84 4.32 -11.96
N TYR A 132 -14.99 4.70 -12.91
CA TYR A 132 -14.51 6.07 -13.07
C TYR A 132 -15.67 7.10 -13.11
N HIS A 133 -16.65 6.90 -14.01
CA HIS A 133 -17.79 7.81 -14.13
C HIS A 133 -18.66 7.84 -12.87
N ARG A 134 -18.85 6.67 -12.23
CA ARG A 134 -19.63 6.59 -10.99
C ARG A 134 -18.91 7.28 -9.83
N ARG A 135 -17.61 7.16 -9.71
CA ARG A 135 -16.82 7.89 -8.70
C ARG A 135 -16.99 9.39 -8.82
N LEU A 136 -16.92 9.92 -10.04
CA LEU A 136 -17.13 11.35 -10.27
C LEU A 136 -18.54 11.81 -9.90
N LYS A 137 -19.55 10.99 -10.16
CA LYS A 137 -20.96 11.30 -9.86
C LYS A 137 -21.29 11.10 -8.38
N ASP A 138 -20.88 9.98 -7.78
CA ASP A 138 -21.38 9.51 -6.49
C ASP A 138 -20.40 9.87 -5.34
N GLN A 139 -19.08 9.74 -5.56
CA GLN A 139 -18.07 9.87 -4.51
C GLN A 139 -17.46 11.28 -4.44
N LYS A 140 -17.21 11.93 -5.57
CA LYS A 140 -16.65 13.27 -5.59
C LYS A 140 -17.44 14.26 -4.72
N PRO A 141 -18.79 14.36 -4.82
CA PRO A 141 -19.58 15.25 -3.95
C PRO A 141 -19.44 14.93 -2.46
N VAL A 142 -19.31 13.64 -2.11
CA VAL A 142 -19.10 13.21 -0.71
C VAL A 142 -17.76 13.70 -0.18
N ILE A 143 -16.70 13.62 -1.00
CA ILE A 143 -15.37 14.10 -0.60
C ILE A 143 -15.38 15.63 -0.48
N GLU A 144 -16.01 16.35 -1.41
CA GLU A 144 -16.14 17.80 -1.35
C GLU A 144 -16.90 18.24 -0.10
N ALA A 145 -18.01 17.58 0.23
CA ALA A 145 -18.76 17.82 1.45
C ALA A 145 -17.93 17.51 2.71
N PHE A 146 -17.18 16.39 2.72
CA PHE A 146 -16.27 16.05 3.81
C PHE A 146 -15.20 17.14 4.02
N LEU A 147 -14.59 17.63 2.96
CA LEU A 147 -13.55 18.67 3.04
C LEU A 147 -14.12 20.01 3.54
N SER A 148 -15.29 20.43 3.03
CA SER A 148 -15.96 21.64 3.50
C SER A 148 -16.38 21.55 4.96
N TRP A 149 -16.86 20.39 5.40
CA TRP A 149 -17.19 20.13 6.79
C TRP A 149 -15.93 20.11 7.68
N LEU A 150 -14.84 19.49 7.21
CA LEU A 150 -13.57 19.43 7.93
C LEU A 150 -12.99 20.82 8.21
N ASP A 151 -13.18 21.78 7.31
CA ASP A 151 -12.74 23.16 7.46
C ASP A 151 -13.49 23.92 8.56
N GLN A 152 -14.67 23.45 8.94
CA GLN A 152 -15.51 24.05 10.00
C GLN A 152 -15.21 23.46 11.40
N LEU A 153 -14.36 22.43 11.49
CA LEU A 153 -14.05 21.77 12.74
C LEU A 153 -12.92 22.49 13.49
N HIS A 154 -13.26 23.03 14.65
CA HIS A 154 -12.31 23.68 15.56
C HIS A 154 -12.42 23.04 16.96
N PRO A 155 -11.95 21.78 17.16
CA PRO A 155 -12.08 21.12 18.44
C PRO A 155 -11.15 21.75 19.47
N GLU A 156 -11.69 22.14 20.61
CA GLU A 156 -10.94 22.70 21.73
C GLU A 156 -10.15 21.62 22.50
N SER A 157 -10.58 20.37 22.41
CA SER A 157 -9.97 19.25 23.12
C SER A 157 -10.22 17.92 22.40
N GLY A 158 -9.53 16.87 22.82
CA GLY A 158 -9.71 15.51 22.29
C GLY A 158 -8.58 15.06 21.39
N ASP A 159 -7.49 14.55 21.97
CA ASP A 159 -6.30 14.05 21.24
C ASP A 159 -6.61 13.19 20.02
N ARG A 160 -7.60 12.29 20.12
CA ARG A 160 -7.93 11.38 19.02
C ARG A 160 -8.69 12.08 17.89
N LEU A 161 -9.57 13.02 18.22
CA LEU A 161 -10.29 13.83 17.24
C LEU A 161 -9.33 14.75 16.50
N ILE A 162 -8.45 15.44 17.23
CA ILE A 162 -7.39 16.29 16.64
C ILE A 162 -6.47 15.47 15.73
N LYS A 163 -6.09 14.25 16.14
CA LYS A 163 -5.30 13.35 15.31
C LYS A 163 -6.02 12.95 14.02
N ALA A 164 -7.34 12.69 14.07
CA ALA A 164 -8.12 12.37 12.88
C ALA A 164 -8.21 13.56 11.91
N ILE A 165 -8.43 14.77 12.43
CA ILE A 165 -8.44 16.02 11.65
C ILE A 165 -7.07 16.27 11.01
N ASN A 166 -5.99 16.21 11.78
CA ASN A 166 -4.63 16.45 11.29
C ASN A 166 -4.20 15.43 10.25
N TYR A 167 -4.54 14.15 10.45
CA TYR A 167 -4.27 13.10 9.46
C TYR A 167 -5.05 13.36 8.17
N SER A 168 -6.33 13.71 8.27
CA SER A 168 -7.17 14.06 7.11
C SER A 168 -6.61 15.26 6.35
N ASN A 169 -6.22 16.33 7.06
CA ASN A 169 -5.61 17.51 6.45
C ASN A 169 -4.27 17.20 5.78
N GLY A 170 -3.45 16.32 6.35
CA GLY A 170 -2.22 15.84 5.73
C GLY A 170 -2.45 15.04 4.43
N CYS A 171 -3.58 14.37 4.31
CA CYS A 171 -3.99 13.61 3.13
C CYS A 171 -4.73 14.45 2.08
N ARG A 172 -5.23 15.63 2.44
CA ARG A 172 -6.10 16.48 1.59
C ARG A 172 -5.64 16.63 0.14
N PRO A 173 -4.36 16.92 -0.18
CA PRO A 173 -3.90 17.08 -1.56
C PRO A 173 -4.04 15.82 -2.43
N PHE A 174 -4.19 14.65 -1.81
CA PHE A 174 -4.13 13.34 -2.46
C PHE A 174 -5.47 12.60 -2.44
N MET A 175 -6.47 13.11 -1.70
CA MET A 175 -7.74 12.44 -1.44
C MET A 175 -8.57 12.17 -2.70
N MET A 176 -8.49 13.07 -3.70
CA MET A 176 -9.28 12.97 -4.93
C MET A 176 -8.55 12.28 -6.08
N ASN A 177 -7.25 12.00 -5.96
CA ASN A 177 -6.48 11.50 -7.09
C ASN A 177 -6.95 10.13 -7.60
N TYR A 178 -7.42 9.25 -6.70
CA TYR A 178 -7.96 7.93 -7.11
C TYR A 178 -9.24 8.04 -7.96
N LEU A 179 -9.95 9.17 -7.90
CA LEU A 179 -11.13 9.41 -8.74
C LEU A 179 -10.80 9.53 -10.22
N LYS A 180 -9.54 9.82 -10.56
CA LYS A 180 -9.09 10.05 -11.94
C LYS A 180 -8.96 8.76 -12.75
N ASP A 181 -8.96 7.60 -12.09
CA ASP A 181 -8.85 6.30 -12.73
C ASP A 181 -9.70 5.24 -12.01
N GLY A 182 -10.55 4.54 -12.74
CA GLY A 182 -11.38 3.46 -12.19
C GLY A 182 -10.59 2.24 -11.71
N ALA A 183 -9.37 2.07 -12.21
CA ALA A 183 -8.45 1.01 -11.78
C ALA A 183 -7.76 1.32 -10.44
N CYS A 184 -7.71 2.59 -10.03
CA CYS A 184 -7.07 2.98 -8.78
C CYS A 184 -7.87 2.47 -7.57
N SER A 185 -7.22 1.82 -6.61
CA SER A 185 -7.87 1.35 -5.39
C SER A 185 -8.21 2.50 -4.44
N LEU A 186 -9.27 2.33 -3.62
CA LEU A 186 -9.62 3.27 -2.54
C LEU A 186 -8.68 3.15 -1.32
N SER A 187 -7.93 2.07 -1.21
CA SER A 187 -7.07 1.78 -0.06
C SER A 187 -5.82 0.99 -0.43
N ASN A 188 -4.79 1.07 0.42
CA ASN A 188 -3.59 0.24 0.31
C ASN A 188 -3.69 -1.10 1.07
N ASN A 189 -4.90 -1.55 1.43
CA ASN A 189 -5.11 -2.81 2.15
C ASN A 189 -4.48 -4.01 1.42
N LEU A 190 -4.44 -3.97 0.11
CA LEU A 190 -3.81 -5.01 -0.71
C LEU A 190 -2.30 -5.11 -0.41
N SER A 191 -1.60 -3.97 -0.31
CA SER A 191 -0.19 -3.91 0.09
C SER A 191 0.01 -4.33 1.55
N GLU A 192 -0.87 -3.88 2.46
CA GLU A 192 -0.85 -4.30 3.87
C GLU A 192 -1.01 -5.83 4.01
N ASN A 193 -1.86 -6.45 3.21
CA ASN A 193 -2.01 -7.91 3.18
C ASN A 193 -0.76 -8.59 2.62
N SER A 194 -0.14 -8.02 1.58
CA SER A 194 1.08 -8.58 0.99
C SER A 194 2.30 -8.46 1.90
N ILE A 195 2.42 -7.43 2.73
CA ILE A 195 3.55 -7.31 3.68
C ILE A 195 3.37 -8.20 4.93
N ARG A 196 2.17 -8.70 5.19
CA ARG A 196 1.84 -9.49 6.38
C ARG A 196 2.66 -10.79 6.53
N PRO A 197 2.93 -11.59 5.48
CA PRO A 197 3.78 -12.79 5.59
C PRO A 197 5.15 -12.48 6.19
N LEU A 198 5.79 -11.40 5.75
CA LEU A 198 7.06 -10.93 6.31
C LEU A 198 6.91 -10.51 7.78
N VAL A 199 5.84 -9.77 8.12
CA VAL A 199 5.58 -9.30 9.49
C VAL A 199 5.34 -10.47 10.45
N VAL A 200 4.68 -11.54 10.00
CA VAL A 200 4.48 -12.77 10.76
C VAL A 200 5.79 -13.55 10.88
N GLY A 201 6.49 -13.76 9.77
CA GLY A 201 7.77 -14.47 9.74
C GLY A 201 8.81 -13.82 10.65
N ARG A 202 8.89 -12.49 10.65
CA ARG A 202 9.76 -11.72 11.54
C ARG A 202 9.58 -12.04 13.03
N LYS A 203 8.40 -12.42 13.47
CA LYS A 203 8.16 -12.82 14.86
C LYS A 203 8.82 -14.16 15.21
N ASN A 204 9.16 -14.96 14.21
CA ASN A 204 9.81 -16.25 14.39
C ASN A 204 11.34 -16.12 14.30
N TRP A 205 11.86 -15.51 13.22
CA TRP A 205 13.30 -15.39 12.99
C TRP A 205 13.95 -14.14 13.60
N LEU A 206 13.17 -13.18 14.11
CA LEU A 206 13.48 -11.97 14.88
C LEU A 206 14.34 -10.94 14.15
N PHE A 207 15.46 -11.30 13.54
CA PHE A 207 16.42 -10.41 12.88
C PHE A 207 17.08 -11.08 11.68
N CYS A 208 17.71 -10.28 10.82
CA CYS A 208 18.66 -10.72 9.81
C CYS A 208 20.07 -10.47 10.35
N ASP A 209 21.03 -11.35 10.06
CA ASP A 209 22.41 -11.22 10.53
C ASP A 209 23.15 -10.08 9.79
N THR A 210 23.02 -10.04 8.46
CA THR A 210 23.73 -9.11 7.59
C THR A 210 22.78 -8.39 6.62
N PRO A 211 23.18 -7.22 6.08
CA PRO A 211 22.46 -6.55 4.98
C PRO A 211 22.27 -7.47 3.76
N ALA A 212 23.30 -8.20 3.36
CA ALA A 212 23.22 -9.14 2.24
C ALA A 212 22.19 -10.26 2.48
N GLY A 213 22.12 -10.79 3.72
CA GLY A 213 21.11 -11.77 4.11
C GLY A 213 19.70 -11.19 4.13
N ALA A 214 19.55 -9.92 4.55
CA ALA A 214 18.28 -9.23 4.48
C ALA A 214 17.82 -9.03 3.03
N ASP A 215 18.72 -8.56 2.14
CA ASP A 215 18.43 -8.38 0.72
C ASP A 215 18.05 -9.69 0.02
N ALA A 216 18.83 -10.76 0.24
CA ALA A 216 18.52 -12.09 -0.28
C ALA A 216 17.13 -12.58 0.19
N SER A 217 16.81 -12.38 1.47
CA SER A 217 15.49 -12.74 2.02
C SER A 217 14.38 -11.98 1.32
N MET A 218 14.55 -10.68 1.05
CA MET A 218 13.52 -9.86 0.36
C MET A 218 13.32 -10.30 -1.08
N LYS A 219 14.37 -10.71 -1.79
CA LYS A 219 14.28 -11.29 -3.13
C LYS A 219 13.47 -12.60 -3.12
N ILE A 220 13.74 -13.50 -2.17
CA ILE A 220 12.98 -14.74 -2.01
C ILE A 220 11.50 -14.45 -1.66
N TYR A 221 11.23 -13.53 -0.74
CA TYR A 221 9.85 -13.11 -0.45
C TYR A 221 9.14 -12.55 -1.69
N SER A 222 9.83 -11.77 -2.51
CA SER A 222 9.28 -11.23 -3.77
C SER A 222 8.88 -12.35 -4.73
N MET A 223 9.75 -13.34 -4.91
CA MET A 223 9.48 -14.51 -5.77
C MET A 223 8.29 -15.33 -5.24
N ILE A 224 8.28 -15.66 -3.95
CA ILE A 224 7.23 -16.47 -3.32
C ILE A 224 5.87 -15.76 -3.40
N GLU A 225 5.81 -14.51 -2.99
CA GLU A 225 4.52 -13.80 -2.92
C GLU A 225 4.01 -13.42 -4.32
N THR A 226 4.89 -13.15 -5.28
CA THR A 226 4.49 -12.98 -6.69
C THR A 226 4.00 -14.29 -7.29
N ALA A 227 4.66 -15.43 -7.03
CA ALA A 227 4.21 -16.75 -7.48
C ALA A 227 2.80 -17.07 -6.94
N LYS A 228 2.58 -16.89 -5.63
CA LYS A 228 1.25 -17.07 -5.01
C LYS A 228 0.18 -16.16 -5.61
N ALA A 229 0.53 -14.91 -5.91
CA ALA A 229 -0.40 -13.95 -6.50
C ALA A 229 -0.76 -14.30 -7.95
N ASN A 230 0.08 -15.08 -8.63
CA ASN A 230 -0.15 -15.68 -9.95
C ASN A 230 -0.64 -17.13 -9.87
N GLU A 231 -1.16 -17.55 -8.71
CA GLU A 231 -1.77 -18.88 -8.47
C GLU A 231 -0.80 -20.07 -8.63
N LEU A 232 0.51 -19.83 -8.58
CA LEU A 232 1.52 -20.87 -8.61
C LEU A 232 1.81 -21.44 -7.21
N ASP A 233 2.15 -22.74 -7.15
CA ASP A 233 2.75 -23.35 -5.98
C ASP A 233 4.17 -22.80 -5.79
N PRO A 234 4.47 -22.10 -4.67
CA PRO A 234 5.78 -21.47 -4.49
C PRO A 234 6.94 -22.47 -4.43
N LEU A 235 6.71 -23.69 -3.93
CA LEU A 235 7.75 -24.72 -3.87
C LEU A 235 8.10 -25.18 -5.29
N LYS A 236 7.11 -25.47 -6.12
CA LYS A 236 7.32 -25.86 -7.51
C LYS A 236 8.01 -24.74 -8.29
N TYR A 237 7.58 -23.50 -8.08
CA TYR A 237 8.19 -22.36 -8.75
C TYR A 237 9.65 -22.16 -8.36
N LEU A 238 9.98 -22.24 -7.07
CA LEU A 238 11.38 -22.14 -6.62
C LEU A 238 12.22 -23.31 -7.13
N SER A 239 11.68 -24.56 -7.16
CA SER A 239 12.37 -25.72 -7.73
C SER A 239 12.66 -25.49 -9.21
N PHE A 240 11.69 -25.02 -9.98
CA PHE A 240 11.85 -24.67 -11.38
C PHE A 240 12.99 -23.65 -11.59
N LEU A 241 13.04 -22.56 -10.79
CA LEU A 241 14.13 -21.58 -10.88
C LEU A 241 15.50 -22.18 -10.54
N LEU A 242 15.57 -23.07 -9.53
CA LEU A 242 16.81 -23.74 -9.15
C LEU A 242 17.30 -24.77 -10.18
N GLU A 243 16.40 -25.42 -10.91
CA GLU A 243 16.71 -26.36 -11.98
C GLU A 243 17.24 -25.61 -13.21
N HIS A 244 16.62 -24.51 -13.60
CA HIS A 244 16.98 -23.75 -14.80
C HIS A 244 18.10 -22.72 -14.57
N ARG A 245 18.31 -22.29 -13.33
CA ARG A 245 19.39 -21.36 -12.91
C ARG A 245 19.51 -20.11 -13.78
N PRO A 246 18.43 -19.30 -13.93
CA PRO A 246 18.55 -18.06 -14.69
C PRO A 246 19.68 -17.20 -14.11
N GLY A 247 20.53 -16.66 -14.96
CA GLY A 247 21.74 -15.93 -14.61
C GLY A 247 21.69 -14.46 -15.04
N ALA A 248 22.62 -13.68 -14.51
CA ALA A 248 22.72 -12.23 -14.77
C ALA A 248 23.18 -11.90 -16.22
N GLU A 249 23.66 -12.90 -16.95
CA GLU A 249 24.05 -12.81 -18.36
C GLU A 249 22.89 -12.87 -19.35
N MET A 250 21.71 -13.30 -18.88
CA MET A 250 20.49 -13.36 -19.68
C MET A 250 19.92 -11.97 -19.93
N SER A 251 19.33 -11.79 -21.12
CA SER A 251 18.57 -10.57 -21.43
C SER A 251 17.27 -10.50 -20.64
N ASP A 252 16.65 -9.32 -20.57
CA ASP A 252 15.37 -9.14 -19.88
C ASP A 252 14.27 -10.02 -20.51
N GLU A 253 14.27 -10.20 -21.84
CA GLU A 253 13.32 -11.07 -22.55
C GLU A 253 13.53 -12.54 -22.21
N GLU A 254 14.77 -12.99 -22.03
CA GLU A 254 15.08 -14.34 -21.56
C GLU A 254 14.66 -14.54 -20.12
N LEU A 255 14.95 -13.57 -19.23
CA LEU A 255 14.57 -13.61 -17.81
C LEU A 255 13.04 -13.58 -17.64
N GLU A 256 12.30 -12.90 -18.50
CA GLU A 256 10.84 -12.86 -18.43
C GLU A 256 10.21 -14.24 -18.63
N GLN A 257 10.87 -15.16 -19.33
CA GLN A 257 10.40 -16.56 -19.48
C GLN A 257 10.38 -17.33 -18.13
N PHE A 258 11.15 -16.88 -17.15
CA PHE A 258 11.15 -17.45 -15.79
C PHE A 258 10.21 -16.72 -14.82
N ALA A 259 9.55 -15.67 -15.27
CA ALA A 259 8.61 -14.92 -14.42
C ALA A 259 7.37 -15.78 -14.08
N PRO A 260 6.74 -15.57 -12.88
CA PRO A 260 5.60 -16.38 -12.45
C PRO A 260 4.38 -16.34 -13.37
N TRP A 261 4.30 -15.37 -14.25
CA TRP A 261 3.23 -15.23 -15.25
C TRP A 261 3.59 -15.83 -16.62
N SER A 262 4.80 -16.35 -16.79
CA SER A 262 5.22 -16.95 -18.04
C SER A 262 4.62 -18.35 -18.24
N LYS A 263 4.46 -18.76 -19.51
CA LYS A 263 4.00 -20.10 -19.85
C LYS A 263 4.98 -21.21 -19.44
N LEU A 264 6.27 -20.87 -19.33
CA LEU A 264 7.30 -21.83 -18.95
C LEU A 264 7.25 -22.13 -17.43
N ALA A 265 6.83 -21.16 -16.64
CA ALA A 265 6.74 -21.27 -15.18
C ALA A 265 5.39 -21.86 -14.70
N GLN A 266 4.37 -21.91 -15.55
CA GLN A 266 3.04 -22.45 -15.28
C GLN A 266 2.97 -23.95 -15.60
#